data_3c389cb0aa32c302c1e1ecc93f173644
#
_entry.id   3c389cb0aa32c302c1e1ecc93f173644
#
_cell.length_a   1.000
_cell.length_b   1.000
_cell.length_c   1.000
_cell.angle_alpha   90.00
_cell.angle_beta   90.00
_cell.angle_gamma   90.00
#
_symmetry.space_group_name_H-M   'P 1'
#
loop_
_entity.id
_entity.type
_entity.pdbx_description
1 polymer ?
#
loop_
_entity_poly.entity_id
_entity_poly.type
_entity_poly.pdbx_seq_one_letter_code
_entity_poly.pdbx_strand_id
1 'polypeptide(L)'
;MAIDIEVATKDCTALTDAELAEMADVSAEESAGWEVGFLSKQREDWVLVTQVRQQGKLQGYALATLERIGGTPSLLIGVSAFTRGDNARVALDAAMRDLYRRAVLAFPDEDVLVGTRFARACGFRAFAGLEDIVPRPDHRATGEERAWGRRLAKRFGEEGSLDDRTFVLKGDGDAGGLLDYDPAEPPSECVSLECLFESVDGPRRDSLVAFGWAMAEALAASTLPLRT
;
A
#
# COMPACT_ATOMS: atom_id res chain seq x y z
N MET A 1 -22.29 -1.15 -18.16
CA MET A 1 -22.66 -2.09 -17.09
C MET A 1 -21.87 -1.72 -15.85
N ALA A 2 -22.53 -1.61 -14.68
CA ALA A 2 -21.78 -1.39 -13.44
C ALA A 2 -20.93 -2.64 -13.17
N ILE A 3 -19.66 -2.45 -12.90
CA ILE A 3 -18.76 -3.53 -12.49
C ILE A 3 -19.18 -3.90 -11.08
N ASP A 4 -19.66 -5.14 -10.88
CA ASP A 4 -20.06 -5.64 -9.56
C ASP A 4 -18.79 -6.05 -8.80
N ILE A 5 -18.36 -5.19 -7.88
CA ILE A 5 -17.19 -5.41 -7.03
C ILE A 5 -17.64 -5.54 -5.58
N GLU A 6 -17.28 -6.65 -4.98
CA GLU A 6 -17.44 -6.93 -3.56
C GLU A 6 -16.14 -6.62 -2.81
N VAL A 7 -16.25 -5.87 -1.71
CA VAL A 7 -15.13 -5.58 -0.81
C VAL A 7 -15.45 -6.12 0.57
N ALA A 8 -14.57 -6.96 1.08
CA ALA A 8 -14.70 -7.54 2.41
C ALA A 8 -13.41 -7.34 3.20
N THR A 9 -13.53 -6.80 4.42
CA THR A 9 -12.40 -6.67 5.34
C THR A 9 -12.68 -7.43 6.63
N LYS A 10 -11.67 -8.19 7.05
CA LYS A 10 -11.71 -9.00 8.28
C LYS A 10 -10.35 -8.98 8.98
N ASP A 11 -10.30 -9.58 10.16
CA ASP A 11 -9.05 -9.82 10.86
C ASP A 11 -8.15 -10.78 10.06
N CYS A 12 -6.84 -10.50 9.99
CA CYS A 12 -5.88 -11.34 9.29
C CYS A 12 -5.83 -12.77 9.87
N THR A 13 -6.07 -12.93 11.17
CA THR A 13 -6.12 -14.26 11.82
C THR A 13 -7.28 -15.13 11.34
N ALA A 14 -8.32 -14.52 10.74
CA ALA A 14 -9.44 -15.22 10.14
C ALA A 14 -9.20 -15.65 8.68
N LEU A 15 -8.00 -15.44 8.13
CA LEU A 15 -7.63 -15.96 6.81
C LEU A 15 -7.51 -17.47 6.84
N THR A 16 -8.19 -18.11 5.90
CA THR A 16 -8.10 -19.56 5.67
C THR A 16 -6.94 -19.89 4.73
N ASP A 17 -6.50 -21.15 4.74
CA ASP A 17 -5.45 -21.60 3.83
C ASP A 17 -5.87 -21.49 2.35
N ALA A 18 -7.16 -21.67 2.06
CA ALA A 18 -7.70 -21.48 0.71
C ALA A 18 -7.60 -20.02 0.25
N GLU A 19 -7.90 -19.07 1.12
CA GLU A 19 -7.75 -17.65 0.81
C GLU A 19 -6.28 -17.23 0.67
N LEU A 20 -5.39 -17.79 1.48
CA LEU A 20 -3.95 -17.55 1.32
C LEU A 20 -3.44 -18.09 -0.03
N ALA A 21 -3.97 -19.24 -0.50
CA ALA A 21 -3.63 -19.76 -1.82
C ALA A 21 -4.14 -18.83 -2.95
N GLU A 22 -5.41 -18.36 -2.88
CA GLU A 22 -5.93 -17.37 -3.84
C GLU A 22 -5.11 -16.07 -3.84
N MET A 23 -4.67 -15.60 -2.67
CA MET A 23 -3.82 -14.41 -2.56
C MET A 23 -2.42 -14.65 -3.17
N ALA A 24 -1.85 -15.84 -3.01
CA ALA A 24 -0.60 -16.22 -3.65
C ALA A 24 -0.75 -16.27 -5.17
N ASP A 25 -1.86 -16.79 -5.70
CA ASP A 25 -2.14 -16.80 -7.13
C ASP A 25 -2.22 -15.38 -7.71
N VAL A 26 -2.90 -14.44 -7.03
CA VAL A 26 -2.93 -13.03 -7.43
C VAL A 26 -1.53 -12.43 -7.45
N SER A 27 -0.70 -12.68 -6.44
CA SER A 27 0.66 -12.13 -6.38
C SER A 27 1.62 -12.76 -7.37
N ALA A 28 1.36 -13.99 -7.82
CA ALA A 28 2.16 -14.68 -8.82
C ALA A 28 2.02 -14.06 -10.23
N GLU A 29 0.88 -13.43 -10.51
CA GLU A 29 0.65 -12.65 -11.74
C GLU A 29 1.43 -11.32 -11.73
N GLU A 30 1.93 -10.89 -10.56
CA GLU A 30 2.64 -9.64 -10.31
C GLU A 30 4.14 -9.87 -10.05
N SER A 31 4.88 -8.79 -9.81
CA SER A 31 6.32 -8.87 -9.58
C SER A 31 6.68 -9.39 -8.18
N ALA A 32 5.77 -9.27 -7.22
CA ALA A 32 6.02 -9.67 -5.84
C ALA A 32 6.19 -11.19 -5.71
N GLY A 33 5.35 -11.99 -6.38
CA GLY A 33 5.46 -13.44 -6.43
C GLY A 33 5.43 -14.09 -5.04
N TRP A 34 4.59 -13.59 -4.13
CA TRP A 34 4.53 -14.12 -2.77
C TRP A 34 3.88 -15.49 -2.72
N GLU A 35 4.59 -16.42 -2.08
CA GLU A 35 4.08 -17.74 -1.81
C GLU A 35 3.19 -17.77 -0.54
N VAL A 36 2.38 -18.83 -0.40
CA VAL A 36 1.50 -19.06 0.76
C VAL A 36 2.27 -18.97 2.08
N GLY A 37 3.51 -19.51 2.12
CA GLY A 37 4.34 -19.48 3.32
C GLY A 37 4.72 -18.06 3.77
N PHE A 38 5.01 -17.17 2.82
CA PHE A 38 5.24 -15.75 3.11
C PHE A 38 3.96 -15.08 3.62
N LEU A 39 2.84 -15.22 2.90
CA LEU A 39 1.56 -14.62 3.28
C LEU A 39 1.04 -15.13 4.64
N SER A 40 1.30 -16.40 4.96
CA SER A 40 0.97 -16.97 6.27
C SER A 40 1.73 -16.31 7.42
N LYS A 41 2.97 -15.90 7.21
CA LYS A 41 3.73 -15.12 8.21
C LYS A 41 3.20 -13.69 8.31
N GLN A 42 2.90 -13.07 7.18
CA GLN A 42 2.40 -11.69 7.15
C GLN A 42 1.06 -11.51 7.89
N ARG A 43 0.21 -12.54 7.95
CA ARG A 43 -1.03 -12.48 8.75
C ARG A 43 -0.80 -12.30 10.26
N GLU A 44 0.41 -12.56 10.76
CA GLU A 44 0.78 -12.34 12.17
C GLU A 44 1.25 -10.90 12.42
N ASP A 45 1.78 -10.23 11.39
CA ASP A 45 2.33 -8.88 11.46
C ASP A 45 1.27 -7.79 11.23
N TRP A 46 0.17 -8.15 10.54
CA TRP A 46 -0.89 -7.22 10.14
C TRP A 46 -2.23 -7.61 10.77
N VAL A 47 -3.07 -6.60 11.00
CA VAL A 47 -4.35 -6.78 11.72
C VAL A 47 -5.51 -7.04 10.77
N LEU A 48 -5.60 -6.28 9.68
CA LEU A 48 -6.72 -6.31 8.75
C LEU A 48 -6.28 -6.85 7.40
N VAL A 49 -7.14 -7.66 6.78
CA VAL A 49 -7.08 -8.00 5.36
C VAL A 49 -8.33 -7.49 4.67
N THR A 50 -8.13 -6.65 3.66
CA THR A 50 -9.18 -6.22 2.73
C THR A 50 -9.04 -7.04 1.45
N GLN A 51 -10.09 -7.76 1.05
CA GLN A 51 -10.17 -8.53 -0.18
C GLN A 51 -11.17 -7.86 -1.12
N VAL A 52 -10.81 -7.78 -2.39
CA VAL A 52 -11.66 -7.24 -3.45
C VAL A 52 -11.97 -8.37 -4.43
N ARG A 53 -13.25 -8.67 -4.61
CA ARG A 53 -13.72 -9.75 -5.49
C ARG A 53 -14.61 -9.20 -6.59
N GLN A 54 -14.55 -9.85 -7.75
CA GLN A 54 -15.46 -9.63 -8.85
C GLN A 54 -15.99 -10.99 -9.31
N GLN A 55 -17.31 -11.15 -9.30
CA GLN A 55 -17.94 -12.42 -9.65
C GLN A 55 -17.36 -13.61 -8.85
N GLY A 56 -17.06 -13.39 -7.57
CA GLY A 56 -16.48 -14.39 -6.68
C GLY A 56 -14.96 -14.60 -6.82
N LYS A 57 -14.31 -14.14 -7.91
CA LYS A 57 -12.85 -14.25 -8.11
C LYS A 57 -12.12 -13.10 -7.41
N LEU A 58 -11.05 -13.41 -6.67
CA LEU A 58 -10.20 -12.41 -6.04
C LEU A 58 -9.50 -11.57 -7.13
N GLN A 59 -9.62 -10.25 -7.02
CA GLN A 59 -9.00 -9.28 -7.93
C GLN A 59 -7.85 -8.52 -7.27
N GLY A 60 -7.79 -8.55 -5.94
CA GLY A 60 -6.74 -7.93 -5.18
C GLY A 60 -7.00 -7.99 -3.69
N TYR A 61 -5.97 -7.70 -2.93
CA TYR A 61 -6.02 -7.68 -1.48
C TYR A 61 -5.02 -6.69 -0.90
N ALA A 62 -5.28 -6.26 0.34
CA ALA A 62 -4.36 -5.44 1.11
C ALA A 62 -4.38 -5.89 2.58
N LEU A 63 -3.19 -6.17 3.14
CA LEU A 63 -2.97 -6.36 4.57
C LEU A 63 -2.56 -5.02 5.16
N ALA A 64 -3.24 -4.59 6.21
CA ALA A 64 -3.05 -3.26 6.77
C ALA A 64 -3.25 -3.24 8.30
N THR A 65 -2.84 -2.15 8.91
CA THR A 65 -3.16 -1.86 10.31
C THR A 65 -3.53 -0.40 10.51
N LEU A 66 -4.40 -0.16 11.47
CA LEU A 66 -4.74 1.16 11.99
C LEU A 66 -4.15 1.27 13.39
N GLU A 67 -3.18 2.14 13.57
CA GLU A 67 -2.46 2.28 14.84
C GLU A 67 -2.01 3.73 15.07
N ARG A 68 -1.45 4.02 16.24
CA ARG A 68 -0.80 5.30 16.50
C ARG A 68 0.71 5.16 16.53
N ILE A 69 1.40 5.84 15.62
CA ILE A 69 2.87 5.92 15.61
C ILE A 69 3.29 7.20 16.32
N GLY A 70 3.85 7.07 17.52
CA GLY A 70 4.24 8.24 18.32
C GLY A 70 3.07 9.18 18.66
N GLY A 71 1.86 8.63 18.80
CA GLY A 71 0.63 9.37 19.04
C GLY A 71 -0.14 9.77 17.76
N THR A 72 0.48 9.75 16.60
CA THR A 72 -0.15 10.12 15.32
C THR A 72 -1.02 8.97 14.77
N PRO A 73 -2.31 9.21 14.47
CA PRO A 73 -3.16 8.25 13.78
C PRO A 73 -2.52 7.80 12.47
N SER A 74 -2.47 6.51 12.22
CA SER A 74 -1.77 5.98 11.05
C SER A 74 -2.51 4.79 10.45
N LEU A 75 -2.64 4.78 9.12
CA LEU A 75 -3.01 3.63 8.30
C LEU A 75 -1.76 3.12 7.60
N LEU A 76 -1.31 1.94 7.95
CA LEU A 76 -0.16 1.31 7.31
C LEU A 76 -0.61 0.15 6.43
N ILE A 77 -0.12 0.13 5.19
CA ILE A 77 -0.35 -0.94 4.23
C ILE A 77 0.96 -1.73 4.10
N GLY A 78 0.93 -3.00 4.46
CA GLY A 78 2.12 -3.85 4.51
C GLY A 78 2.35 -4.67 3.27
N VAL A 79 1.32 -5.39 2.88
CA VAL A 79 1.36 -6.32 1.74
C VAL A 79 0.09 -6.16 0.95
N SER A 80 0.20 -5.85 -0.33
CA SER A 80 -0.98 -5.79 -1.20
C SER A 80 -0.62 -6.09 -2.64
N ALA A 81 -1.47 -6.85 -3.33
CA ALA A 81 -1.36 -7.14 -4.75
C ALA A 81 -2.73 -7.04 -5.42
N PHE A 82 -2.72 -6.65 -6.69
CA PHE A 82 -3.91 -6.48 -7.53
C PHE A 82 -3.65 -7.09 -8.90
N THR A 83 -4.58 -7.93 -9.40
CA THR A 83 -4.44 -8.59 -10.71
C THR A 83 -4.23 -7.56 -11.82
N ARG A 84 -3.33 -7.86 -12.76
CA ARG A 84 -3.17 -7.08 -14.00
C ARG A 84 -4.44 -7.18 -14.85
N GLY A 85 -4.90 -6.05 -15.35
CA GLY A 85 -6.05 -6.00 -16.24
C GLY A 85 -6.85 -4.72 -16.08
N ASP A 86 -7.91 -4.62 -16.86
CA ASP A 86 -8.77 -3.42 -16.93
C ASP A 86 -9.41 -3.04 -15.58
N ASN A 87 -9.54 -4.01 -14.68
CA ASN A 87 -10.15 -3.84 -13.36
C ASN A 87 -9.15 -3.58 -12.23
N ALA A 88 -7.85 -3.65 -12.47
CA ALA A 88 -6.80 -3.47 -11.45
C ALA A 88 -6.97 -2.15 -10.69
N ARG A 89 -7.20 -1.05 -11.43
CA ARG A 89 -7.44 0.27 -10.86
C ARG A 89 -8.69 0.30 -9.99
N VAL A 90 -9.77 -0.30 -10.47
CA VAL A 90 -11.06 -0.31 -9.75
C VAL A 90 -10.92 -1.12 -8.46
N ALA A 91 -10.17 -2.23 -8.50
CA ALA A 91 -9.90 -3.05 -7.33
C ALA A 91 -9.04 -2.32 -6.30
N LEU A 92 -7.95 -1.65 -6.72
CA LEU A 92 -7.13 -0.83 -5.84
C LEU A 92 -7.95 0.30 -5.21
N ASP A 93 -8.68 1.08 -6.02
CA ASP A 93 -9.49 2.19 -5.53
C ASP A 93 -10.58 1.71 -4.55
N ALA A 94 -11.15 0.53 -4.77
CA ALA A 94 -12.16 -0.07 -3.89
C ALA A 94 -11.55 -0.50 -2.54
N ALA A 95 -10.38 -1.15 -2.56
CA ALA A 95 -9.65 -1.52 -1.34
C ALA A 95 -9.27 -0.28 -0.52
N MET A 96 -8.69 0.73 -1.17
CA MET A 96 -8.29 1.97 -0.50
C MET A 96 -9.48 2.72 0.11
N ARG A 97 -10.62 2.76 -0.60
CA ARG A 97 -11.84 3.38 -0.07
C ARG A 97 -12.34 2.70 1.20
N ASP A 98 -12.30 1.36 1.27
CA ASP A 98 -12.70 0.66 2.50
C ASP A 98 -11.70 0.92 3.64
N LEU A 99 -10.40 0.94 3.36
CA LEU A 99 -9.37 1.27 4.35
C LEU A 99 -9.53 2.70 4.87
N TYR A 100 -9.78 3.69 4.02
CA TYR A 100 -10.05 5.08 4.44
C TYR A 100 -11.34 5.20 5.27
N ARG A 101 -12.40 4.49 4.87
CA ARG A 101 -13.63 4.42 5.68
C ARG A 101 -13.37 3.87 7.09
N ARG A 102 -12.49 2.88 7.21
CA ARG A 102 -12.08 2.34 8.51
C ARG A 102 -11.23 3.32 9.31
N ALA A 103 -10.37 4.08 8.64
CA ALA A 103 -9.58 5.12 9.28
C ALA A 103 -10.47 6.19 9.93
N VAL A 104 -11.52 6.66 9.24
CA VAL A 104 -12.53 7.57 9.82
C VAL A 104 -13.16 7.00 11.08
N LEU A 105 -13.51 5.71 11.08
CA LEU A 105 -14.15 5.07 12.23
C LEU A 105 -13.18 4.90 13.42
N ALA A 106 -11.89 4.67 13.13
CA ALA A 106 -10.87 4.49 14.15
C ALA A 106 -10.35 5.82 14.72
N PHE A 107 -10.33 6.86 13.89
CA PHE A 107 -9.74 8.17 14.20
C PHE A 107 -10.68 9.30 13.72
N PRO A 108 -11.85 9.44 14.34
CA PRO A 108 -12.81 10.47 13.97
C PRO A 108 -12.19 11.87 14.17
N ASP A 109 -12.40 12.74 13.18
CA ASP A 109 -11.96 14.14 13.18
C ASP A 109 -10.44 14.34 13.30
N GLU A 110 -9.64 13.32 12.98
CA GLU A 110 -8.17 13.42 13.01
C GLU A 110 -7.58 13.20 11.61
N ASP A 111 -6.50 13.93 11.31
CA ASP A 111 -5.68 13.64 10.14
C ASP A 111 -4.94 12.33 10.32
N VAL A 112 -4.90 11.49 9.27
CA VAL A 112 -4.33 10.16 9.32
C VAL A 112 -3.12 10.08 8.39
N LEU A 113 -1.96 9.73 8.93
CA LEU A 113 -0.79 9.39 8.13
C LEU A 113 -1.04 8.05 7.43
N VAL A 114 -0.89 8.01 6.11
CA VAL A 114 -0.97 6.79 5.32
C VAL A 114 0.42 6.43 4.86
N GLY A 115 0.90 5.23 5.19
CA GLY A 115 2.25 4.80 4.88
C GLY A 115 2.30 3.40 4.27
N THR A 116 3.22 3.21 3.30
CA THR A 116 3.48 1.92 2.67
C THR A 116 4.87 1.87 2.04
N ARG A 117 5.19 0.75 1.39
CA ARG A 117 6.36 0.58 0.53
C ARG A 117 5.89 0.28 -0.89
N PHE A 118 6.49 0.91 -1.89
CA PHE A 118 6.18 0.69 -3.29
C PHE A 118 7.33 0.01 -4.01
N ALA A 119 7.01 -0.95 -4.89
CA ALA A 119 7.95 -1.52 -5.83
C ALA A 119 8.08 -0.66 -7.10
N ARG A 120 7.04 0.10 -7.46
CA ARG A 120 6.88 0.81 -8.73
C ARG A 120 6.13 2.12 -8.57
N ALA A 121 6.34 3.03 -9.53
CA ALA A 121 5.71 4.34 -9.58
C ALA A 121 4.17 4.29 -9.59
N CYS A 122 3.59 3.32 -10.29
CA CYS A 122 2.13 3.17 -10.35
C CYS A 122 1.49 2.88 -9.00
N GLY A 123 2.23 2.34 -8.03
CA GLY A 123 1.75 2.15 -6.66
C GLY A 123 1.26 3.43 -5.98
N PHE A 124 1.81 4.59 -6.37
CA PHE A 124 1.37 5.89 -5.86
C PHE A 124 -0.11 6.21 -6.16
N ARG A 125 -0.76 5.45 -7.06
CA ARG A 125 -2.21 5.52 -7.23
C ARG A 125 -2.97 5.30 -5.91
N ALA A 126 -2.44 4.46 -5.01
CA ALA A 126 -3.02 4.25 -3.68
C ALA A 126 -3.07 5.54 -2.83
N PHE A 127 -2.22 6.52 -3.15
CA PHE A 127 -2.14 7.81 -2.47
C PHE A 127 -2.92 8.92 -3.16
N ALA A 128 -3.77 8.60 -4.13
CA ALA A 128 -4.58 9.60 -4.83
C ALA A 128 -5.46 10.40 -3.85
N GLY A 129 -5.21 11.69 -3.76
CA GLY A 129 -5.94 12.61 -2.88
C GLY A 129 -5.33 12.80 -1.49
N LEU A 130 -4.20 12.16 -1.18
CA LEU A 130 -3.43 12.49 0.01
C LEU A 130 -2.68 13.80 -0.19
N GLU A 131 -2.46 14.51 0.91
CA GLU A 131 -1.65 15.72 0.95
C GLU A 131 -0.22 15.42 1.43
N ASP A 132 0.71 16.32 1.15
CA ASP A 132 2.12 16.26 1.58
C ASP A 132 2.79 14.88 1.39
N ILE A 133 2.57 14.28 0.22
CA ILE A 133 3.16 12.98 -0.12
C ILE A 133 4.69 13.09 -0.14
N VAL A 134 5.37 12.14 0.47
CA VAL A 134 6.84 12.01 0.54
C VAL A 134 7.24 10.57 0.21
N PRO A 135 8.24 10.34 -0.67
CA PRO A 135 8.91 11.33 -1.49
C PRO A 135 8.06 11.84 -2.66
N ARG A 136 8.42 12.98 -3.23
CA ARG A 136 7.81 13.54 -4.43
C ARG A 136 8.88 14.18 -5.33
N PRO A 137 8.65 14.25 -6.66
CA PRO A 137 9.59 14.88 -7.59
C PRO A 137 9.94 16.32 -7.18
N ASP A 138 11.16 16.72 -7.45
CA ASP A 138 11.67 18.07 -7.20
C ASP A 138 11.59 18.57 -5.74
N HIS A 139 11.37 17.64 -4.79
CA HIS A 139 11.32 17.94 -3.37
C HIS A 139 12.49 17.32 -2.61
N ARG A 140 13.17 18.16 -1.83
CA ARG A 140 14.17 17.69 -0.87
C ARG A 140 13.53 17.52 0.50
N ALA A 141 13.44 16.30 0.97
CA ALA A 141 12.83 15.97 2.24
C ALA A 141 13.45 16.74 3.42
N THR A 142 12.59 17.31 4.24
CA THR A 142 12.92 17.99 5.49
C THR A 142 13.45 17.00 6.56
N GLY A 143 13.94 17.53 7.68
CA GLY A 143 14.35 16.70 8.81
C GLY A 143 13.19 15.90 9.41
N GLU A 144 12.00 16.50 9.45
CA GLU A 144 10.80 15.86 9.94
C GLU A 144 10.29 14.74 9.02
N GLU A 145 10.22 15.00 7.71
CA GLU A 145 9.85 14.01 6.71
C GLU A 145 10.80 12.79 6.75
N ARG A 146 12.11 13.03 6.87
CA ARG A 146 13.08 11.93 7.05
C ARG A 146 12.89 11.17 8.36
N ALA A 147 12.50 11.87 9.44
CA ALA A 147 12.19 11.20 10.70
C ALA A 147 10.96 10.29 10.56
N TRP A 148 9.95 10.70 9.78
CA TRP A 148 8.82 9.84 9.45
C TRP A 148 9.25 8.63 8.62
N GLY A 149 10.08 8.81 7.60
CA GLY A 149 10.63 7.69 6.82
C GLY A 149 11.32 6.65 7.72
N ARG A 150 12.14 7.08 8.67
CA ARG A 150 12.79 6.17 9.64
C ARG A 150 11.81 5.45 10.58
N ARG A 151 10.76 6.16 11.06
CA ARG A 151 9.71 5.54 11.90
C ARG A 151 8.96 4.45 11.13
N LEU A 152 8.62 4.73 9.87
CA LEU A 152 7.95 3.79 9.00
C LEU A 152 8.84 2.58 8.67
N ALA A 153 10.11 2.80 8.29
CA ALA A 153 11.07 1.73 8.04
C ALA A 153 11.20 0.81 9.27
N LYS A 154 11.31 1.41 10.47
CA LYS A 154 11.32 0.64 11.73
C LYS A 154 10.06 -0.18 11.91
N ARG A 155 8.88 0.41 11.67
CA ARG A 155 7.60 -0.30 11.81
C ARG A 155 7.45 -1.43 10.79
N PHE A 156 8.05 -1.30 9.62
CA PHE A 156 8.12 -2.36 8.60
C PHE A 156 9.20 -3.42 8.88
N GLY A 157 9.96 -3.29 9.97
CA GLY A 157 11.04 -4.21 10.31
C GLY A 157 12.37 -3.96 9.59
N GLU A 158 12.51 -2.81 8.90
CA GLU A 158 13.61 -2.50 7.98
C GLU A 158 14.46 -1.29 8.42
N GLU A 159 14.59 -1.06 9.74
CA GLU A 159 15.22 0.15 10.30
C GLU A 159 16.65 0.40 9.77
N GLY A 160 17.44 -0.67 9.55
CA GLY A 160 18.85 -0.58 9.12
C GLY A 160 19.05 -0.41 7.63
N SER A 161 18.02 -0.55 6.82
CA SER A 161 18.09 -0.64 5.35
C SER A 161 17.68 0.64 4.64
N LEU A 162 17.18 1.65 5.36
CA LEU A 162 16.65 2.88 4.78
C LEU A 162 17.75 3.90 4.44
N ASP A 163 17.82 4.31 3.17
CA ASP A 163 18.41 5.59 2.81
C ASP A 163 17.35 6.70 2.99
N ASP A 164 17.49 7.51 4.04
CA ASP A 164 16.50 8.54 4.39
C ASP A 164 16.55 9.80 3.50
N ARG A 165 17.43 9.84 2.51
CA ARG A 165 17.47 10.90 1.50
C ARG A 165 16.64 10.55 0.28
N THR A 166 16.70 9.29 -0.12
CA THR A 166 15.96 8.74 -1.28
C THR A 166 14.70 8.01 -0.89
N PHE A 167 14.52 7.69 0.39
CA PHE A 167 13.47 6.84 0.94
C PHE A 167 13.49 5.39 0.42
N VAL A 168 14.59 4.97 -0.16
CA VAL A 168 14.77 3.60 -0.63
C VAL A 168 15.18 2.71 0.53
N LEU A 169 14.44 1.64 0.73
CA LEU A 169 14.81 0.49 1.55
C LEU A 169 15.59 -0.49 0.70
N LYS A 170 16.80 -0.80 1.13
CA LYS A 170 17.66 -1.76 0.44
C LYS A 170 17.26 -3.18 0.80
N GLY A 171 16.86 -3.94 -0.20
CA GLY A 171 16.53 -5.36 -0.07
C GLY A 171 17.78 -6.24 -0.07
N ASP A 172 17.60 -7.46 0.36
CA ASP A 172 18.62 -8.53 0.37
C ASP A 172 18.36 -9.62 -0.69
N GLY A 173 17.32 -9.47 -1.48
CA GLY A 173 16.85 -10.42 -2.49
C GLY A 173 15.68 -11.28 -2.02
N ASP A 174 15.38 -11.28 -0.72
CA ASP A 174 14.24 -11.99 -0.17
C ASP A 174 12.93 -11.22 -0.37
N ALA A 175 11.81 -11.95 -0.33
CA ALA A 175 10.49 -11.35 -0.49
C ALA A 175 10.15 -10.45 0.71
N GLY A 176 10.05 -9.14 0.46
CA GLY A 176 9.56 -8.16 1.42
C GLY A 176 8.08 -7.80 1.20
N GLY A 177 7.42 -7.30 2.24
CA GLY A 177 6.07 -6.78 2.09
C GLY A 177 6.08 -5.40 1.43
N LEU A 178 5.20 -5.17 0.48
CA LEU A 178 5.04 -3.89 -0.22
C LEU A 178 3.64 -3.81 -0.86
N LEU A 179 3.29 -2.64 -1.40
CA LEU A 179 2.14 -2.49 -2.27
C LEU A 179 2.60 -2.71 -3.71
N ASP A 180 2.17 -3.84 -4.29
CA ASP A 180 2.43 -4.20 -5.68
C ASP A 180 1.20 -3.89 -6.54
N TYR A 181 1.34 -2.87 -7.39
CA TYR A 181 0.33 -2.46 -8.34
C TYR A 181 1.01 -2.07 -9.64
N ASP A 182 0.75 -2.85 -10.69
CA ASP A 182 1.34 -2.69 -12.01
C ASP A 182 0.25 -2.83 -13.08
N PRO A 183 -0.43 -1.73 -13.46
CA PRO A 183 -1.46 -1.78 -14.49
C PRO A 183 -0.88 -2.12 -15.85
N ALA A 184 -1.66 -2.83 -16.68
CA ALA A 184 -1.23 -3.21 -18.04
C ALA A 184 -0.86 -1.99 -18.92
N GLU A 185 -1.56 -0.87 -18.72
CA GLU A 185 -1.29 0.41 -19.37
C GLU A 185 -1.03 1.47 -18.30
N PRO A 186 0.27 1.78 -18.01
CA PRO A 186 0.62 2.80 -17.03
C PRO A 186 0.09 4.18 -17.45
N PRO A 187 -0.70 4.86 -16.60
CA PRO A 187 -1.12 6.23 -16.89
C PRO A 187 0.05 7.21 -16.82
N SER A 188 -0.12 8.39 -17.43
CA SER A 188 0.94 9.42 -17.50
C SER A 188 1.44 9.87 -16.13
N GLU A 189 0.61 9.82 -15.10
CA GLU A 189 0.98 10.14 -13.73
C GLU A 189 2.06 9.20 -13.18
N CYS A 190 2.04 7.92 -13.56
CA CYS A 190 3.08 6.97 -13.17
C CYS A 190 4.44 7.39 -13.75
N VAL A 191 4.45 7.80 -15.03
CA VAL A 191 5.69 8.20 -15.73
C VAL A 191 6.38 9.37 -15.03
N SER A 192 5.62 10.33 -14.53
CA SER A 192 6.17 11.48 -13.81
C SER A 192 6.84 11.12 -12.49
N LEU A 193 6.55 9.96 -11.91
CA LEU A 193 7.07 9.47 -10.65
C LEU A 193 8.22 8.47 -10.81
N GLU A 194 8.55 8.04 -12.04
CA GLU A 194 9.64 7.08 -12.30
C GLU A 194 11.00 7.57 -11.78
N CYS A 195 11.23 8.89 -11.77
CA CYS A 195 12.46 9.47 -11.22
C CYS A 195 12.70 9.13 -9.75
N LEU A 196 11.66 8.84 -8.98
CA LEU A 196 11.78 8.43 -7.57
C LEU A 196 12.33 6.99 -7.43
N PHE A 197 12.27 6.21 -8.50
CA PHE A 197 12.68 4.79 -8.52
C PHE A 197 14.03 4.54 -9.18
N GLU A 198 14.76 5.59 -9.63
CA GLU A 198 16.07 5.46 -10.30
C GLU A 198 17.12 4.71 -9.46
N SER A 199 17.02 4.78 -8.13
CA SER A 199 17.94 4.11 -7.20
C SER A 199 17.39 2.81 -6.60
N VAL A 200 16.20 2.35 -7.05
CA VAL A 200 15.58 1.10 -6.64
C VAL A 200 16.11 -0.05 -7.48
N ASP A 201 16.77 -1.02 -6.85
CA ASP A 201 17.30 -2.21 -7.49
C ASP A 201 16.27 -3.36 -7.41
N GLY A 202 15.57 -3.62 -8.50
CA GLY A 202 14.53 -4.65 -8.58
C GLY A 202 15.03 -6.06 -8.24
N PRO A 203 16.16 -6.54 -8.81
CA PRO A 203 16.79 -7.81 -8.45
C PRO A 203 17.09 -7.99 -6.96
N ARG A 204 17.43 -6.90 -6.26
CA ARG A 204 17.64 -6.89 -4.80
C ARG A 204 16.35 -6.78 -4.01
N ARG A 205 15.22 -6.61 -4.69
CA ARG A 205 13.93 -6.32 -4.07
C ARG A 205 13.94 -5.06 -3.19
N ASP A 206 14.68 -4.05 -3.63
CA ASP A 206 14.60 -2.72 -3.04
C ASP A 206 13.14 -2.21 -3.16
N SER A 207 12.72 -1.37 -2.22
CA SER A 207 11.40 -0.73 -2.23
C SER A 207 11.49 0.72 -1.79
N LEU A 208 10.51 1.52 -2.20
CA LEU A 208 10.41 2.93 -1.82
C LEU A 208 9.42 3.10 -0.68
N VAL A 209 9.88 3.54 0.49
CA VAL A 209 8.98 3.97 1.58
C VAL A 209 8.32 5.26 1.17
N ALA A 210 7.01 5.31 1.28
CA ALA A 210 6.26 6.52 1.03
C ALA A 210 5.17 6.72 2.08
N PHE A 211 4.81 7.98 2.30
CA PHE A 211 3.69 8.36 3.15
C PHE A 211 3.05 9.66 2.63
N GLY A 212 1.83 9.90 3.07
CA GLY A 212 1.08 11.13 2.84
C GLY A 212 0.00 11.28 3.90
N TRP A 213 -0.73 12.37 3.87
CA TRP A 213 -1.76 12.68 4.87
C TRP A 213 -3.15 12.60 4.27
N ALA A 214 -3.98 11.76 4.85
CA ALA A 214 -5.42 11.77 4.62
C ALA A 214 -6.05 12.77 5.60
N MET A 215 -6.45 13.93 5.08
CA MET A 215 -7.01 14.99 5.90
C MET A 215 -8.37 14.59 6.46
N ALA A 216 -8.65 14.94 7.70
CA ALA A 216 -9.90 14.60 8.39
C ALA A 216 -11.16 15.00 7.59
N GLU A 217 -11.13 16.16 6.95
CA GLU A 217 -12.23 16.68 6.12
C GLU A 217 -12.46 15.79 4.88
N ALA A 218 -11.39 15.39 4.19
CA ALA A 218 -11.47 14.53 3.03
C ALA A 218 -11.93 13.11 3.39
N LEU A 219 -11.49 12.61 4.53
CA LEU A 219 -11.93 11.34 5.10
C LEU A 219 -13.42 11.38 5.44
N ALA A 220 -13.88 12.40 6.20
CA ALA A 220 -15.27 12.56 6.58
C ALA A 220 -16.21 12.73 5.37
N ALA A 221 -15.75 13.44 4.34
CA ALA A 221 -16.49 13.60 3.08
C ALA A 221 -16.49 12.35 2.20
N SER A 222 -15.72 11.30 2.55
CA SER A 222 -15.54 10.09 1.75
C SER A 222 -15.05 10.38 0.31
N THR A 223 -14.21 11.41 0.14
CA THR A 223 -13.68 11.82 -1.16
C THR A 223 -12.40 11.08 -1.55
N LEU A 224 -11.82 10.29 -0.64
CA LEU A 224 -10.62 9.49 -0.90
C LEU A 224 -10.95 8.05 -1.32
N PRO A 225 -10.14 7.41 -2.19
CA PRO A 225 -9.19 8.06 -3.08
C PRO A 225 -9.89 8.92 -4.14
N LEU A 226 -9.24 9.95 -4.63
CA LEU A 226 -9.82 10.80 -5.67
C LEU A 226 -10.19 9.97 -6.91
N ARG A 227 -11.41 10.15 -7.41
CA ARG A 227 -11.84 9.61 -8.69
C ARG A 227 -11.33 10.55 -9.79
N THR A 228 -10.34 10.13 -10.54
CA THR A 228 -9.89 10.83 -11.74
C THR A 228 -10.49 10.22 -12.97
#